data_1e6dc38c94137be2edf407ca622eaa38
#
_entry.id   1e6dc38c94137be2edf407ca622eaa38
#
_cell.length_a   1.000
_cell.length_b   1.000
_cell.length_c   1.000
_cell.angle_alpha   90.00
_cell.angle_beta   90.00
_cell.angle_gamma   90.00
#
_symmetry.space_group_name_H-M   'P 1'
#
loop_
_entity.id
_entity.type
_entity.pdbx_description
1 polymer ?
#
loop_
_entity_poly.entity_id
_entity_poly.type
_entity_poly.pdbx_seq_one_letter_code
_entity_poly.pdbx_strand_id
1 'polypeptide(L)'
;KSGFIRCDNNDKHNSHWGCYGHNTLKHDGLNMVITDSQHSILLPTKFDYKDGTWYKMPGYNSRSPNLVLPSDVGMYICKGCPLKVWYGEDLVDFTTEDNNGKVCFQVYAFMLPEPDKPSCVVPKGKIHLTGYFTSVII
;
A
#
# COMPACT_ATOMS: atom_id res chain seq x y z
N LYS A 1 12.01 -5.93 -6.13
CA LYS A 1 11.90 -5.92 -4.67
C LYS A 1 12.99 -6.71 -4.01
N SER A 2 13.37 -6.38 -2.81
CA SER A 2 14.34 -7.10 -1.99
C SER A 2 13.99 -6.95 -0.52
N GLY A 3 14.46 -7.89 0.32
CA GLY A 3 14.19 -7.92 1.75
C GLY A 3 12.83 -8.54 2.10
N PHE A 4 12.53 -8.54 3.38
CA PHE A 4 11.31 -9.12 3.96
C PHE A 4 10.83 -8.29 5.12
N ILE A 5 9.52 -8.32 5.32
CA ILE A 5 8.83 -7.81 6.51
C ILE A 5 8.03 -8.95 7.15
N ARG A 6 7.72 -8.78 8.41
CA ARG A 6 6.88 -9.70 9.19
C ARG A 6 6.18 -8.99 10.33
N CYS A 7 5.07 -9.53 10.77
CA CYS A 7 4.24 -9.01 11.83
C CYS A 7 4.58 -9.58 13.21
N ASP A 8 5.70 -10.24 13.37
CA ASP A 8 6.16 -10.82 14.63
C ASP A 8 7.67 -11.15 14.57
N ASN A 9 8.19 -11.76 15.62
CA ASN A 9 9.61 -12.14 15.71
C ASN A 9 9.94 -13.51 15.09
N ASN A 10 9.04 -14.13 14.33
CA ASN A 10 9.24 -15.44 13.74
C ASN A 10 9.67 -15.32 12.26
N ASP A 11 10.90 -15.71 11.94
CA ASP A 11 11.44 -15.66 10.57
C ASP A 11 10.65 -16.51 9.55
N LYS A 12 9.87 -17.50 9.99
CA LYS A 12 9.01 -18.27 9.10
C LYS A 12 7.89 -17.42 8.50
N HIS A 13 7.53 -16.32 9.16
CA HIS A 13 6.50 -15.39 8.73
C HIS A 13 7.02 -14.29 7.79
N ASN A 14 8.28 -14.33 7.39
CA ASN A 14 8.86 -13.42 6.41
C ASN A 14 8.03 -13.39 5.12
N SER A 15 7.68 -12.20 4.70
CA SER A 15 6.86 -11.92 3.52
C SER A 15 7.29 -10.60 2.85
N HIS A 16 6.56 -10.19 1.82
CA HIS A 16 6.80 -8.89 1.17
C HIS A 16 5.68 -7.88 1.44
N TRP A 17 4.45 -8.38 1.64
CA TRP A 17 3.24 -7.56 1.63
C TRP A 17 2.36 -7.72 2.87
N GLY A 18 2.82 -8.49 3.85
CA GLY A 18 2.05 -8.79 5.04
C GLY A 18 2.80 -9.69 6.01
N CYS A 19 2.18 -10.80 6.42
CA CYS A 19 2.76 -11.76 7.35
C CYS A 19 2.43 -13.19 6.90
N TYR A 20 3.43 -13.95 6.48
CA TYR A 20 3.21 -15.25 5.90
C TYR A 20 2.95 -16.32 6.97
N GLY A 21 1.80 -16.99 6.87
CA GLY A 21 1.48 -18.13 7.76
C GLY A 21 1.02 -17.75 9.16
N HIS A 22 0.83 -16.47 9.45
CA HIS A 22 0.31 -16.04 10.76
C HIS A 22 -1.12 -16.54 10.99
N ASN A 23 -1.44 -16.87 12.26
CA ASN A 23 -2.57 -17.69 12.69
C ASN A 23 -3.94 -17.37 12.08
N THR A 24 -4.34 -16.13 12.03
CA THR A 24 -5.70 -15.71 11.60
C THR A 24 -5.82 -15.45 10.10
N LEU A 25 -4.75 -14.97 9.49
CA LEU A 25 -4.74 -14.56 8.08
C LEU A 25 -4.06 -15.56 7.16
N LYS A 26 -3.31 -16.53 7.76
CA LYS A 26 -2.56 -17.56 7.05
C LYS A 26 -1.58 -16.94 6.02
N HIS A 27 -1.70 -17.38 4.75
CA HIS A 27 -0.80 -16.89 3.69
C HIS A 27 -1.35 -15.67 2.93
N ASP A 28 -2.64 -15.39 3.08
CA ASP A 28 -3.38 -14.43 2.25
C ASP A 28 -3.47 -13.03 2.86
N GLY A 29 -3.00 -12.88 4.11
CA GLY A 29 -3.03 -11.59 4.78
C GLY A 29 -2.09 -10.58 4.13
N LEU A 30 -2.65 -9.47 3.69
CA LEU A 30 -1.96 -8.31 3.14
C LEU A 30 -2.10 -7.14 4.11
N ASN A 31 -1.06 -6.31 4.19
CA ASN A 31 -1.04 -5.18 5.10
C ASN A 31 -0.39 -3.93 4.50
N MET A 32 -0.23 -3.88 3.17
CA MET A 32 0.32 -2.72 2.49
C MET A 32 -0.80 -1.80 2.05
N VAL A 33 -0.74 -0.54 2.46
CA VAL A 33 -1.71 0.49 2.08
C VAL A 33 -1.00 1.74 1.57
N ILE A 34 -1.69 2.51 0.72
CA ILE A 34 -1.21 3.80 0.24
C ILE A 34 -2.13 4.88 0.80
N THR A 35 -1.52 5.93 1.35
CA THR A 35 -2.23 7.06 1.93
C THR A 35 -1.85 8.38 1.27
N ASP A 36 -2.65 9.39 1.48
CA ASP A 36 -2.30 10.79 1.26
C ASP A 36 -1.36 11.32 2.37
N SER A 37 -1.11 12.63 2.34
CA SER A 37 -0.29 13.32 3.35
C SER A 37 -0.92 13.35 4.74
N GLN A 38 -2.23 13.20 4.83
CA GLN A 38 -3.03 13.24 6.07
C GLN A 38 -3.29 11.85 6.64
N HIS A 39 -2.66 10.81 6.04
CA HIS A 39 -2.81 9.41 6.42
C HIS A 39 -4.19 8.80 6.11
N SER A 40 -5.00 9.44 5.26
CA SER A 40 -6.21 8.84 4.75
C SER A 40 -5.87 7.74 3.74
N ILE A 41 -6.38 6.52 3.96
CA ILE A 41 -6.12 5.39 3.06
C ILE A 41 -6.77 5.67 1.71
N LEU A 42 -5.95 5.67 0.66
CA LEU A 42 -6.36 5.82 -0.73
C LEU A 42 -6.47 4.46 -1.42
N LEU A 43 -5.55 3.53 -1.15
CA LEU A 43 -5.49 2.22 -1.76
C LEU A 43 -5.09 1.13 -0.76
N PRO A 44 -5.60 -0.10 -1.01
CA PRO A 44 -6.66 -0.44 -1.95
C PRO A 44 -8.03 0.09 -1.50
N THR A 45 -8.92 0.35 -2.44
CA THR A 45 -10.32 0.71 -2.14
C THR A 45 -11.18 -0.53 -1.95
N LYS A 46 -12.30 -0.41 -1.23
CA LYS A 46 -13.35 -1.46 -1.09
C LYS A 46 -12.89 -2.79 -0.49
N PHE A 47 -11.95 -2.78 0.41
CA PHE A 47 -11.62 -3.96 1.19
C PHE A 47 -12.18 -3.84 2.61
N ASP A 48 -12.62 -4.98 3.13
CA ASP A 48 -13.06 -5.13 4.50
C ASP A 48 -11.82 -5.25 5.41
N TYR A 49 -11.28 -4.11 5.79
CA TYR A 49 -10.11 -4.05 6.66
C TYR A 49 -10.44 -4.61 8.04
N LYS A 50 -9.58 -5.49 8.53
CA LYS A 50 -9.56 -5.98 9.91
C LYS A 50 -8.66 -5.09 10.77
N ASP A 51 -8.66 -5.33 12.07
CA ASP A 51 -7.79 -4.63 13.00
C ASP A 51 -6.36 -4.59 12.49
N GLY A 52 -5.67 -3.47 12.65
CA GLY A 52 -4.34 -3.25 12.07
C GLY A 52 -4.32 -3.09 10.55
N THR A 53 -5.47 -2.77 9.92
CA THR A 53 -5.63 -2.60 8.46
C THR A 53 -5.36 -3.85 7.62
N TRP A 54 -5.48 -5.04 8.19
CA TRP A 54 -5.34 -6.31 7.47
C TRP A 54 -6.47 -6.52 6.48
N TYR A 55 -6.13 -7.03 5.29
CA TYR A 55 -7.11 -7.38 4.25
C TYR A 55 -6.66 -8.60 3.45
N LYS A 56 -7.59 -9.14 2.66
CA LYS A 56 -7.31 -10.19 1.66
C LYS A 56 -7.71 -9.71 0.29
N MET A 57 -6.95 -10.06 -0.71
CA MET A 57 -7.22 -9.72 -2.10
C MET A 57 -7.11 -10.96 -2.98
N PRO A 58 -8.17 -11.31 -3.75
CA PRO A 58 -8.16 -12.48 -4.61
C PRO A 58 -6.95 -12.49 -5.56
N GLY A 59 -6.30 -13.63 -5.69
CA GLY A 59 -5.12 -13.81 -6.55
C GLY A 59 -3.80 -13.34 -5.95
N TYR A 60 -3.79 -12.77 -4.75
CA TYR A 60 -2.59 -12.31 -4.06
C TYR A 60 -2.43 -12.95 -2.68
N ASN A 61 -1.20 -13.09 -2.27
CA ASN A 61 -0.81 -13.44 -0.91
C ASN A 61 0.39 -12.60 -0.47
N SER A 62 0.77 -12.72 0.79
CA SER A 62 1.86 -11.93 1.39
C SER A 62 3.24 -12.13 0.75
N ARG A 63 3.43 -13.17 -0.08
CA ARG A 63 4.67 -13.46 -0.83
C ARG A 63 4.55 -13.26 -2.34
N SER A 64 3.45 -12.77 -2.84
CA SER A 64 3.26 -12.52 -4.28
C SER A 64 4.42 -11.72 -4.89
N PRO A 65 4.80 -11.97 -6.15
CA PRO A 65 5.94 -11.30 -6.77
C PRO A 65 5.74 -9.79 -6.93
N ASN A 66 4.52 -9.36 -7.05
CA ASN A 66 4.09 -7.96 -7.04
C ASN A 66 2.72 -7.86 -6.36
N LEU A 67 2.28 -6.65 -6.08
CA LEU A 67 0.96 -6.38 -5.52
C LEU A 67 0.32 -5.27 -6.35
N VAL A 68 -0.84 -5.52 -6.93
CA VAL A 68 -1.63 -4.51 -7.64
C VAL A 68 -2.74 -4.04 -6.72
N LEU A 69 -2.68 -2.79 -6.30
CA LEU A 69 -3.68 -2.17 -5.44
C LEU A 69 -4.71 -1.44 -6.32
N PRO A 70 -5.90 -2.00 -6.51
CA PRO A 70 -6.91 -1.43 -7.39
C PRO A 70 -7.61 -0.24 -6.75
N SER A 71 -8.05 0.68 -7.61
CA SER A 71 -9.08 1.67 -7.29
C SER A 71 -10.30 1.42 -8.17
N ASP A 72 -11.47 1.38 -7.58
CA ASP A 72 -12.72 1.18 -8.34
C ASP A 72 -13.20 2.46 -9.02
N VAL A 73 -12.68 3.58 -8.59
CA VAL A 73 -12.95 4.90 -9.19
C VAL A 73 -11.59 5.54 -9.48
N GLY A 74 -11.48 6.17 -10.63
CA GLY A 74 -10.27 6.95 -10.93
C GLY A 74 -10.04 7.97 -9.82
N MET A 75 -8.84 7.96 -9.23
CA MET A 75 -8.46 8.92 -8.19
C MET A 75 -7.57 10.01 -8.79
N TYR A 76 -7.92 11.24 -8.50
CA TYR A 76 -7.09 12.38 -8.85
C TYR A 76 -6.01 12.60 -7.79
N ILE A 77 -4.77 12.64 -8.22
CA ILE A 77 -3.65 13.05 -7.38
C ILE A 77 -3.06 14.32 -7.96
N CYS A 78 -3.01 15.37 -7.15
CA CYS A 78 -2.43 16.63 -7.56
C CYS A 78 -0.91 16.49 -7.75
N LYS A 79 -0.37 17.26 -8.68
CA LYS A 79 1.08 17.35 -8.90
C LYS A 79 1.80 17.74 -7.62
N GLY A 80 2.72 16.88 -7.15
CA GLY A 80 3.50 17.11 -5.93
C GLY A 80 2.78 16.78 -4.63
N CYS A 81 1.56 16.24 -4.68
CA CYS A 81 0.94 15.66 -3.50
C CYS A 81 1.67 14.38 -3.11
N PRO A 82 2.15 14.25 -1.86
CA PRO A 82 2.86 13.07 -1.44
C PRO A 82 1.90 11.89 -1.29
N LEU A 83 2.32 10.76 -1.82
CA LEU A 83 1.78 9.47 -1.47
C LEU A 83 2.74 8.79 -0.49
N LYS A 84 2.18 8.10 0.48
CA LYS A 84 2.95 7.31 1.44
C LYS A 84 2.52 5.86 1.34
N VAL A 85 3.49 4.95 1.35
CA VAL A 85 3.22 3.51 1.46
C VAL A 85 3.49 3.10 2.89
N TRP A 86 2.54 2.39 3.47
CA TRP A 86 2.59 1.95 4.86
C TRP A 86 2.48 0.44 4.98
N TYR A 87 3.16 -0.10 5.97
CA TYR A 87 2.71 -1.31 6.62
C TYR A 87 1.54 -0.91 7.52
N GLY A 88 0.37 -1.51 7.33
CA GLY A 88 -0.86 -0.94 7.85
C GLY A 88 -0.96 -0.94 9.37
N GLU A 89 -0.34 -1.92 10.05
CA GLU A 89 -0.25 -1.92 11.52
C GLU A 89 0.50 -0.69 12.02
N ASP A 90 1.59 -0.30 11.34
CA ASP A 90 2.34 0.91 11.70
C ASP A 90 1.52 2.19 11.45
N LEU A 91 0.63 2.18 10.46
CA LEU A 91 -0.24 3.33 10.18
C LEU A 91 -1.23 3.61 11.33
N VAL A 92 -1.75 2.58 11.97
CA VAL A 92 -2.81 2.68 12.99
C VAL A 92 -2.32 2.34 14.39
N ASP A 93 -1.01 2.19 14.56
CA ASP A 93 -0.36 1.85 15.84
C ASP A 93 -0.94 0.59 16.51
N PHE A 94 -1.12 -0.46 15.70
CA PHE A 94 -1.69 -1.73 16.14
C PHE A 94 -0.60 -2.81 16.17
N THR A 95 -0.29 -3.33 17.36
CA THR A 95 0.72 -4.41 17.59
C THR A 95 2.08 -4.16 16.94
N THR A 96 2.51 -2.90 16.83
CA THR A 96 3.70 -2.50 16.08
C THR A 96 5.03 -2.94 16.72
N GLU A 97 5.02 -3.27 18.00
CA GLU A 97 6.21 -3.57 18.79
C GLU A 97 6.94 -4.85 18.33
N ASP A 98 6.24 -5.77 17.68
CA ASP A 98 6.79 -7.03 17.17
C ASP A 98 6.99 -7.05 15.64
N ASN A 99 6.57 -6.00 14.94
CA ASN A 99 6.85 -5.83 13.52
C ASN A 99 8.35 -5.76 13.27
N ASN A 100 8.83 -6.44 12.24
CA ASN A 100 10.26 -6.51 11.97
C ASN A 100 10.57 -6.64 10.48
N GLY A 101 11.79 -6.26 10.12
CA GLY A 101 12.32 -6.41 8.77
C GLY A 101 12.27 -5.14 7.95
N LYS A 102 12.65 -5.27 6.69
CA LYS A 102 12.64 -4.19 5.70
C LYS A 102 12.43 -4.77 4.32
N VAL A 103 11.50 -4.20 3.58
CA VAL A 103 11.28 -4.51 2.17
C VAL A 103 11.50 -3.27 1.32
N CYS A 104 12.17 -3.44 0.18
CA CYS A 104 12.34 -2.41 -0.84
C CYS A 104 11.68 -2.85 -2.12
N PHE A 105 10.92 -1.95 -2.75
CA PHE A 105 10.17 -2.22 -3.98
C PHE A 105 10.09 -0.97 -4.86
N GLN A 106 9.66 -1.15 -6.08
CA GLN A 106 9.33 -0.07 -7.02
C GLN A 106 7.82 0.13 -7.04
N VAL A 107 7.39 1.36 -7.26
CA VAL A 107 5.97 1.73 -7.34
C VAL A 107 5.68 2.22 -8.74
N TYR A 108 4.62 1.71 -9.36
CA TYR A 108 4.12 2.11 -10.67
C TYR A 108 2.65 2.47 -10.56
N ALA A 109 2.25 3.60 -11.12
CA ALA A 109 0.85 4.01 -11.19
C ALA A 109 0.36 3.95 -12.63
N PHE A 110 -0.81 3.36 -12.84
CA PHE A 110 -1.51 3.43 -14.12
C PHE A 110 -2.29 4.73 -14.18
N MET A 111 -1.80 5.65 -14.99
CA MET A 111 -2.40 6.98 -15.17
C MET A 111 -3.42 6.94 -16.30
N LEU A 112 -4.58 7.54 -16.06
CA LEU A 112 -5.54 7.83 -17.12
C LEU A 112 -5.16 9.14 -17.82
N PRO A 113 -5.48 9.30 -19.13
CA PRO A 113 -5.34 10.58 -19.81
C PRO A 113 -6.09 11.68 -19.04
N GLU A 114 -5.48 12.85 -18.86
CA GLU A 114 -6.14 13.98 -18.21
C GLU A 114 -7.38 14.39 -18.99
N PRO A 115 -8.57 14.46 -18.38
CA PRO A 115 -9.62 15.33 -18.88
C PRO A 115 -9.19 16.77 -18.70
N ASP A 116 -9.53 17.65 -19.65
CA ASP A 116 -9.12 19.07 -19.69
C ASP A 116 -9.11 19.73 -18.31
N LYS A 117 -7.98 20.26 -17.95
CA LYS A 117 -7.42 20.68 -16.66
C LYS A 117 -8.32 21.31 -15.60
N PRO A 118 -8.03 21.01 -14.31
CA PRO A 118 -7.82 22.08 -13.31
C PRO A 118 -6.36 22.17 -12.86
N SER A 119 -5.84 23.38 -12.74
CA SER A 119 -4.49 23.66 -12.28
C SER A 119 -4.40 23.56 -10.75
N CYS A 120 -3.48 22.73 -10.23
CA CYS A 120 -3.15 22.66 -8.80
C CYS A 120 -1.82 23.37 -8.51
N VAL A 121 -1.73 24.05 -7.37
CA VAL A 121 -0.50 24.70 -6.86
C VAL A 121 0.29 23.71 -5.99
N VAL A 122 1.60 23.58 -6.22
CA VAL A 122 2.47 22.53 -5.64
C VAL A 122 3.60 23.10 -4.78
N PRO A 123 3.91 22.53 -3.59
CA PRO A 123 5.14 22.77 -2.85
C PRO A 123 6.34 21.98 -3.42
N LYS A 124 7.56 22.55 -3.37
CA LYS A 124 8.79 21.97 -3.92
C LYS A 124 9.31 20.74 -3.17
N GLY A 125 9.73 19.68 -3.90
CA GLY A 125 10.65 18.66 -3.42
C GLY A 125 10.18 17.22 -3.29
N LYS A 126 9.14 16.75 -4.04
CA LYS A 126 8.62 15.36 -3.99
C LYS A 126 8.25 14.81 -5.36
N ILE A 127 8.12 13.46 -5.47
CA ILE A 127 7.76 12.75 -6.71
C ILE A 127 6.45 13.32 -7.27
N HIS A 128 6.48 13.72 -8.53
CA HIS A 128 5.38 14.43 -9.19
C HIS A 128 4.60 13.46 -10.07
N LEU A 129 3.50 12.91 -9.56
CA LEU A 129 2.48 12.26 -10.36
C LEU A 129 1.30 13.22 -10.49
N THR A 130 0.84 13.49 -11.71
CA THR A 130 -0.40 14.24 -11.96
C THR A 130 -1.32 13.39 -12.80
N GLY A 131 -2.56 13.28 -12.41
CA GLY A 131 -3.58 12.64 -13.23
C GLY A 131 -4.48 11.69 -12.45
N TYR A 132 -5.42 11.08 -13.15
CA TYR A 132 -6.25 10.01 -12.62
C TYR A 132 -5.51 8.69 -12.74
N PHE A 133 -5.51 7.89 -11.70
CA PHE A 133 -5.00 6.53 -11.77
C PHE A 133 -6.06 5.52 -11.31
N THR A 134 -6.00 4.32 -11.85
CA THR A 134 -6.93 3.22 -11.56
C THR A 134 -6.30 2.12 -10.72
N SER A 135 -4.98 2.06 -10.67
CA SER A 135 -4.27 1.07 -9.86
C SER A 135 -2.82 1.48 -9.63
N VAL A 136 -2.25 0.94 -8.58
CA VAL A 136 -0.82 1.03 -8.28
C VAL A 136 -0.26 -0.37 -8.17
N ILE A 137 0.89 -0.63 -8.79
CA ILE A 137 1.67 -1.86 -8.65
C ILE A 137 2.87 -1.56 -7.75
N ILE A 138 3.10 -2.40 -6.78
CA ILE A 138 4.24 -2.35 -5.87
C ILE A 138 4.97 -3.67 -5.81
#